data_080b68d0e945bd0252da772d988ae750
#
_entry.id   080b68d0e945bd0252da772d988ae750
#
_cell.length_a   1.000
_cell.length_b   1.000
_cell.length_c   1.000
_cell.angle_alpha   90.00
_cell.angle_beta   90.00
_cell.angle_gamma   90.00
#
_symmetry.space_group_name_H-M   'P 1'
#
loop_
_entity.id
_entity.type
_entity.pdbx_description
1 polymer ?
#
loop_
_entity_poly.entity_id
_entity_poly.type
_entity_poly.pdbx_seq_one_letter_code
_entity_poly.pdbx_strand_id
1 'polypeptide(L)'
;MKKTTFILLSFLISLSTFAQNITGSWNGILKVQGQQLRLVINIQQAENGYKATMDSPDQGAKGIPVDRVTFANDTLKFEVKMIGVTYTGVLGQDKVIKGTFTQMGMSFSLDLSAQPVEKEKVLRPQEPQKPYPYYSEEVKFTNPNGDTLAGTLTLPKKEGKFPVVVMITGSGPQNRDEELMGHKPFLVIADFLTRNGIGVLRYDDRG
;
A
#
# COMPACT_ATOMS: atom_id res chain seq x y z
N MET A 1 -42.33 -46.81 54.83
CA MET A 1 -40.97 -46.68 54.25
C MET A 1 -41.10 -46.02 52.87
N LYS A 2 -40.81 -44.75 52.79
CA LYS A 2 -40.90 -43.97 51.54
C LYS A 2 -39.53 -43.97 50.90
N LYS A 3 -39.38 -44.54 49.68
CA LYS A 3 -38.15 -44.49 48.87
C LYS A 3 -38.15 -43.19 48.09
N THR A 4 -37.27 -42.29 48.46
CA THR A 4 -37.01 -41.05 47.71
C THR A 4 -36.01 -41.37 46.62
N THR A 5 -36.47 -41.34 45.37
CA THR A 5 -35.62 -41.49 44.17
C THR A 5 -35.02 -40.12 43.86
N PHE A 6 -33.69 -39.97 43.94
CA PHE A 6 -32.94 -38.77 43.62
C PHE A 6 -32.62 -38.81 42.11
N ILE A 7 -33.34 -38.01 41.33
CA ILE A 7 -33.02 -37.82 39.88
C ILE A 7 -31.93 -36.77 39.77
N LEU A 8 -30.70 -37.22 39.47
CA LEU A 8 -29.58 -36.38 39.15
C LEU A 8 -29.72 -35.89 37.70
N LEU A 9 -30.27 -34.67 37.54
CA LEU A 9 -30.35 -34.02 36.21
C LEU A 9 -28.98 -33.48 35.84
N SER A 10 -28.22 -34.26 35.05
CA SER A 10 -26.95 -33.80 34.45
C SER A 10 -27.24 -32.70 33.44
N PHE A 11 -27.02 -31.46 33.82
CA PHE A 11 -27.07 -30.31 32.91
C PHE A 11 -25.80 -30.34 32.06
N LEU A 12 -25.87 -30.98 30.89
CA LEU A 12 -24.83 -30.86 29.85
C LEU A 12 -24.85 -29.41 29.31
N ILE A 13 -24.02 -28.57 29.85
CA ILE A 13 -23.70 -27.25 29.25
C ILE A 13 -22.89 -27.56 28.01
N SER A 14 -23.53 -27.58 26.86
CA SER A 14 -22.89 -27.57 25.57
C SER A 14 -22.17 -26.19 25.43
N LEU A 15 -20.89 -26.15 25.73
CA LEU A 15 -20.03 -25.03 25.37
C LEU A 15 -19.99 -24.99 23.85
N SER A 16 -20.93 -24.25 23.26
CA SER A 16 -20.83 -23.87 21.86
C SER A 16 -19.58 -22.98 21.75
N THR A 17 -18.45 -23.59 21.38
CA THR A 17 -17.30 -22.84 20.91
C THR A 17 -17.76 -22.12 19.63
N PHE A 18 -18.11 -20.85 19.74
CA PHE A 18 -18.26 -20.01 18.56
C PHE A 18 -16.91 -19.98 17.88
N ALA A 19 -16.75 -20.82 16.86
CA ALA A 19 -15.59 -20.70 15.97
C ALA A 19 -15.63 -19.28 15.40
N GLN A 20 -14.66 -18.47 15.77
CA GLN A 20 -14.57 -17.10 15.26
C GLN A 20 -14.50 -17.18 13.74
N ASN A 21 -15.41 -16.48 13.06
CA ASN A 21 -15.46 -16.47 11.61
C ASN A 21 -14.34 -15.57 11.09
N ILE A 22 -13.36 -16.18 10.41
CA ILE A 22 -12.21 -15.49 9.82
C ILE A 22 -12.45 -15.11 8.34
N THR A 23 -13.61 -15.44 7.77
CA THR A 23 -13.92 -15.12 6.37
C THR A 23 -14.09 -13.63 6.15
N GLY A 24 -13.73 -13.18 4.95
CA GLY A 24 -13.75 -11.77 4.56
C GLY A 24 -12.39 -11.25 4.12
N SER A 25 -12.30 -9.93 3.98
CA SER A 25 -11.08 -9.24 3.59
C SER A 25 -10.35 -8.71 4.83
N TRP A 26 -9.10 -9.08 4.95
CA TRP A 26 -8.20 -8.65 6.01
C TRP A 26 -7.13 -7.73 5.44
N ASN A 27 -7.08 -6.50 5.94
CA ASN A 27 -6.27 -5.41 5.39
C ASN A 27 -5.10 -5.09 6.31
N GLY A 28 -3.92 -4.92 5.76
CA GLY A 28 -2.73 -4.53 6.53
C GLY A 28 -1.77 -3.67 5.73
N ILE A 29 -0.85 -3.03 6.43
CA ILE A 29 0.25 -2.25 5.83
C ILE A 29 1.56 -2.93 6.18
N LEU A 30 2.21 -3.47 5.16
CA LEU A 30 3.56 -4.01 5.26
C LEU A 30 4.56 -2.85 5.14
N LYS A 31 5.37 -2.65 6.19
CA LYS A 31 6.43 -1.63 6.20
C LYS A 31 7.77 -2.28 5.90
N VAL A 32 8.35 -1.96 4.72
CA VAL A 32 9.63 -2.51 4.26
C VAL A 32 10.53 -1.37 3.82
N GLN A 33 11.69 -1.21 4.46
CA GLN A 33 12.70 -0.20 4.09
C GLN A 33 12.14 1.23 3.89
N GLY A 34 11.23 1.65 4.78
CA GLY A 34 10.58 2.96 4.71
C GLY A 34 9.40 3.05 3.71
N GLN A 35 9.13 1.97 2.98
CA GLN A 35 7.98 1.85 2.09
C GLN A 35 6.78 1.27 2.83
N GLN A 36 5.59 1.68 2.43
CA GLN A 36 4.32 1.17 2.95
C GLN A 36 3.55 0.52 1.81
N LEU A 37 3.34 -0.79 1.90
CA LEU A 37 2.58 -1.57 0.93
C LEU A 37 1.29 -2.07 1.57
N ARG A 38 0.15 -1.75 0.99
CA ARG A 38 -1.13 -2.33 1.41
C ARG A 38 -1.21 -3.76 0.93
N LEU A 39 -1.58 -4.63 1.84
CA LEU A 39 -1.90 -6.02 1.54
C LEU A 39 -3.35 -6.31 1.95
N VAL A 40 -4.05 -7.07 1.14
CA VAL A 40 -5.41 -7.53 1.42
C VAL A 40 -5.44 -9.05 1.29
N ILE A 41 -5.83 -9.73 2.35
CA ILE A 41 -6.00 -11.18 2.37
C ILE A 41 -7.50 -11.47 2.33
N ASN A 42 -7.97 -12.02 1.22
CA ASN A 42 -9.37 -12.37 1.02
C ASN A 42 -9.58 -13.84 1.37
N ILE A 43 -10.21 -14.12 2.51
CA ILE A 43 -10.42 -15.48 3.04
C ILE A 43 -11.88 -15.89 2.80
N GLN A 44 -12.07 -17.09 2.27
CA GLN A 44 -13.38 -17.70 2.02
C GLN A 44 -13.47 -19.08 2.67
N GLN A 45 -14.67 -19.45 3.09
CA GLN A 45 -14.94 -20.81 3.53
C GLN A 45 -14.82 -21.78 2.34
N ALA A 46 -14.22 -22.93 2.56
CA ALA A 46 -14.16 -24.04 1.62
C ALA A 46 -14.72 -25.30 2.29
N GLU A 47 -14.99 -26.35 1.53
CA GLU A 47 -15.54 -27.62 2.06
C GLU A 47 -14.70 -28.18 3.22
N ASN A 48 -13.38 -28.13 3.10
CA ASN A 48 -12.43 -28.63 4.09
C ASN A 48 -11.53 -27.52 4.63
N GLY A 49 -12.12 -26.46 5.23
CA GLY A 49 -11.37 -25.37 5.83
C GLY A 49 -11.50 -24.06 5.09
N TYR A 50 -10.40 -23.44 4.66
CA TYR A 50 -10.39 -22.12 4.06
C TYR A 50 -9.61 -22.12 2.75
N LYS A 51 -9.97 -21.20 1.85
CA LYS A 51 -9.19 -20.77 0.69
C LYS A 51 -8.99 -19.25 0.74
N ALA A 52 -7.91 -18.75 0.18
CA ALA A 52 -7.66 -17.32 0.18
C ALA A 52 -6.94 -16.86 -1.10
N THR A 53 -7.04 -15.54 -1.34
CA THR A 53 -6.19 -14.81 -2.27
C THR A 53 -5.56 -13.64 -1.56
N MET A 54 -4.42 -13.17 -2.08
CA MET A 54 -3.75 -11.98 -1.59
C MET A 54 -3.72 -10.92 -2.71
N ASP A 55 -4.02 -9.67 -2.34
CA ASP A 55 -3.85 -8.52 -3.22
C ASP A 55 -2.76 -7.60 -2.67
N SER A 56 -2.03 -6.95 -3.57
CA SER A 56 -1.12 -5.85 -3.26
C SER A 56 -1.47 -4.64 -4.16
N PRO A 57 -2.45 -3.81 -3.74
CA PRO A 57 -2.99 -2.73 -4.58
C PRO A 57 -1.92 -1.72 -5.02
N ASP A 58 -0.93 -1.45 -4.16
CA ASP A 58 0.14 -0.49 -4.46
C ASP A 58 1.13 -1.01 -5.51
N GLN A 59 1.12 -2.30 -5.78
CA GLN A 59 1.93 -2.97 -6.80
C GLN A 59 1.09 -3.40 -8.01
N GLY A 60 -0.19 -3.02 -8.06
CA GLY A 60 -1.12 -3.42 -9.12
C GLY A 60 -1.43 -4.93 -9.15
N ALA A 61 -1.04 -5.67 -8.12
CA ALA A 61 -1.26 -7.11 -8.05
C ALA A 61 -2.58 -7.44 -7.36
N LYS A 62 -3.37 -8.34 -7.98
CA LYS A 62 -4.67 -8.76 -7.47
C LYS A 62 -4.90 -10.25 -7.70
N GLY A 63 -5.54 -10.89 -6.72
CA GLY A 63 -5.96 -12.28 -6.83
C GLY A 63 -4.79 -13.28 -6.79
N ILE A 64 -3.66 -12.94 -6.18
CA ILE A 64 -2.53 -13.87 -5.99
C ILE A 64 -3.03 -15.07 -5.18
N PRO A 65 -2.94 -16.29 -5.71
CA PRO A 65 -3.41 -17.48 -4.99
C PRO A 65 -2.60 -17.72 -3.73
N VAL A 66 -3.31 -17.99 -2.62
CA VAL A 66 -2.71 -18.46 -1.37
C VAL A 66 -2.73 -19.99 -1.39
N ASP A 67 -1.55 -20.62 -1.37
CA ASP A 67 -1.41 -22.09 -1.49
C ASP A 67 -1.96 -22.85 -0.29
N ARG A 68 -1.82 -22.28 0.90
CA ARG A 68 -2.34 -22.82 2.14
C ARG A 68 -2.83 -21.71 3.04
N VAL A 69 -4.00 -21.87 3.63
CA VAL A 69 -4.51 -21.02 4.70
C VAL A 69 -5.15 -21.88 5.78
N THR A 70 -4.86 -21.59 7.04
CA THR A 70 -5.42 -22.28 8.20
C THR A 70 -5.73 -21.28 9.29
N PHE A 71 -6.81 -21.54 10.03
CA PHE A 71 -7.17 -20.78 11.22
C PHE A 71 -7.56 -21.75 12.34
N ALA A 72 -6.79 -21.78 13.41
CA ALA A 72 -7.02 -22.62 14.57
C ALA A 72 -6.45 -21.96 15.83
N ASN A 73 -7.16 -22.07 16.96
CA ASN A 73 -6.75 -21.46 18.24
C ASN A 73 -6.37 -19.98 18.06
N ASP A 74 -7.27 -19.22 17.43
CA ASP A 74 -7.11 -17.79 17.10
C ASP A 74 -5.88 -17.46 16.25
N THR A 75 -5.20 -18.46 15.70
CA THR A 75 -4.00 -18.29 14.90
C THR A 75 -4.29 -18.47 13.42
N LEU A 76 -4.10 -17.40 12.64
CA LEU A 76 -4.11 -17.42 11.18
C LEU A 76 -2.69 -17.73 10.68
N LYS A 77 -2.61 -18.72 9.78
CA LYS A 77 -1.37 -18.98 9.02
C LYS A 77 -1.71 -19.09 7.55
N PHE A 78 -0.88 -18.50 6.71
CA PHE A 78 -0.98 -18.71 5.27
C PHE A 78 0.40 -18.73 4.59
N GLU A 79 0.41 -19.32 3.38
CA GLU A 79 1.60 -19.49 2.55
C GLU A 79 1.29 -19.12 1.08
N VAL A 80 2.17 -18.32 0.46
CA VAL A 80 2.13 -17.97 -0.97
C VAL A 80 3.46 -18.38 -1.58
N LYS A 81 3.52 -19.60 -2.12
CA LYS A 81 4.76 -20.22 -2.60
C LYS A 81 5.40 -19.47 -3.76
N MET A 82 4.56 -18.97 -4.67
CA MET A 82 5.01 -18.27 -5.89
C MET A 82 5.96 -17.10 -5.58
N ILE A 83 5.78 -16.44 -4.44
CA ILE A 83 6.57 -15.28 -4.02
C ILE A 83 7.33 -15.51 -2.69
N GLY A 84 7.39 -16.77 -2.23
CA GLY A 84 8.12 -17.17 -1.04
C GLY A 84 7.63 -16.51 0.26
N VAL A 85 6.31 -16.33 0.40
CA VAL A 85 5.70 -15.67 1.55
C VAL A 85 5.11 -16.69 2.51
N THR A 86 5.33 -16.45 3.80
CA THR A 86 4.58 -17.08 4.89
C THR A 86 4.11 -16.02 5.87
N TYR A 87 2.97 -16.27 6.50
CA TYR A 87 2.41 -15.42 7.55
C TYR A 87 1.93 -16.26 8.73
N THR A 88 2.15 -15.74 9.92
CA THR A 88 1.56 -16.28 11.14
C THR A 88 1.13 -15.11 12.03
N GLY A 89 -0.14 -15.08 12.42
CA GLY A 89 -0.67 -14.01 13.29
C GLY A 89 -1.78 -14.52 14.20
N VAL A 90 -1.95 -13.87 15.34
CA VAL A 90 -2.95 -14.22 16.36
C VAL A 90 -4.06 -13.16 16.37
N LEU A 91 -5.29 -13.60 16.27
CA LEU A 91 -6.49 -12.76 16.37
C LEU A 91 -6.70 -12.33 17.83
N GLY A 92 -6.62 -11.03 18.06
CA GLY A 92 -6.88 -10.44 19.37
C GLY A 92 -8.36 -10.15 19.63
N GLN A 93 -8.68 -9.81 20.87
CA GLN A 93 -10.03 -9.38 21.27
C GLN A 93 -10.44 -8.06 20.59
N ASP A 94 -9.47 -7.26 20.16
CA ASP A 94 -9.62 -6.02 19.38
C ASP A 94 -9.98 -6.29 17.90
N LYS A 95 -10.17 -7.56 17.52
CA LYS A 95 -10.42 -8.03 16.15
C LYS A 95 -9.32 -7.64 15.16
N VAL A 96 -8.10 -7.52 15.65
CA VAL A 96 -6.89 -7.35 14.85
C VAL A 96 -6.07 -8.64 14.93
N ILE A 97 -5.56 -9.11 13.80
CA ILE A 97 -4.63 -10.24 13.75
C ILE A 97 -3.22 -9.65 13.78
N LYS A 98 -2.54 -9.77 14.91
CA LYS A 98 -1.15 -9.31 15.08
C LYS A 98 -0.20 -10.41 14.67
N GLY A 99 0.65 -10.12 13.67
CA GLY A 99 1.45 -11.20 13.10
C GLY A 99 2.75 -10.79 12.44
N THR A 100 3.39 -11.83 11.92
CA THR A 100 4.67 -11.74 11.21
C THR A 100 4.49 -12.24 9.79
N PHE A 101 4.87 -11.39 8.85
CA PHE A 101 4.98 -11.68 7.43
C PHE A 101 6.44 -11.96 7.12
N THR A 102 6.74 -13.12 6.56
CA THR A 102 8.11 -13.50 6.19
C THR A 102 8.18 -13.70 4.70
N GLN A 103 9.17 -13.07 4.06
CA GLN A 103 9.44 -13.22 2.64
C GLN A 103 10.95 -13.35 2.41
N MET A 104 11.37 -14.39 1.68
CA MET A 104 12.79 -14.66 1.37
C MET A 104 13.71 -14.59 2.60
N GLY A 105 13.26 -15.13 3.73
CA GLY A 105 14.03 -15.15 4.99
C GLY A 105 13.99 -13.85 5.80
N MET A 106 13.40 -12.78 5.28
CA MET A 106 13.19 -11.52 6.01
C MET A 106 11.82 -11.51 6.67
N SER A 107 11.75 -11.08 7.91
CA SER A 107 10.51 -11.01 8.70
C SER A 107 10.12 -9.57 9.00
N PHE A 108 8.84 -9.29 8.84
CA PHE A 108 8.24 -7.97 9.05
C PHE A 108 7.00 -8.12 9.92
N SER A 109 6.73 -7.15 10.77
CA SER A 109 5.44 -7.06 11.45
C SER A 109 4.35 -6.71 10.44
N LEU A 110 3.23 -7.44 10.48
CA LEU A 110 2.05 -7.16 9.68
C LEU A 110 0.80 -7.44 10.51
N ASP A 111 0.13 -6.39 10.93
CA ASP A 111 -1.17 -6.49 11.58
C ASP A 111 -2.27 -6.41 10.52
N LEU A 112 -3.26 -7.31 10.64
CA LEU A 112 -4.39 -7.40 9.71
C LEU A 112 -5.68 -7.03 10.42
N SER A 113 -6.48 -6.15 9.80
CA SER A 113 -7.80 -5.71 10.27
C SER A 113 -8.87 -5.96 9.21
N ALA A 114 -10.10 -6.23 9.65
CA ALA A 114 -11.25 -6.28 8.74
C ALA A 114 -11.60 -4.90 8.15
N GLN A 115 -11.16 -3.82 8.78
CA GLN A 115 -11.36 -2.47 8.28
C GLN A 115 -10.29 -2.11 7.23
N PRO A 116 -10.65 -1.34 6.20
CA PRO A 116 -9.65 -0.79 5.29
C PRO A 116 -8.57 -0.01 6.04
N VAL A 117 -7.33 -0.14 5.59
CA VAL A 117 -6.20 0.59 6.17
C VAL A 117 -5.70 1.64 5.19
N GLU A 118 -5.44 2.83 5.71
CA GLU A 118 -4.81 3.91 4.94
C GLU A 118 -3.33 4.00 5.29
N LYS A 119 -2.51 4.31 4.29
CA LYS A 119 -1.09 4.57 4.53
C LYS A 119 -0.92 5.82 5.38
N GLU A 120 0.01 5.76 6.31
CA GLU A 120 0.46 6.97 6.99
C GLU A 120 0.99 7.96 5.94
N LYS A 121 0.54 9.21 6.04
CA LYS A 121 1.05 10.26 5.17
C LYS A 121 2.53 10.50 5.49
N VAL A 122 3.39 10.09 4.57
CA VAL A 122 4.82 10.39 4.70
C VAL A 122 5.01 11.89 4.53
N LEU A 123 5.40 12.59 5.58
CA LEU A 123 5.75 14.00 5.50
C LEU A 123 7.05 14.15 4.72
N ARG A 124 7.01 14.97 3.68
CA ARG A 124 8.15 15.28 2.81
C ARG A 124 8.42 16.78 2.87
N PRO A 125 9.12 17.26 3.91
CA PRO A 125 9.33 18.70 4.13
C PRO A 125 10.11 19.37 2.99
N GLN A 126 10.85 18.59 2.20
CA GLN A 126 11.55 19.07 1.03
C GLN A 126 10.64 19.34 -0.18
N GLU A 127 9.42 18.80 -0.22
CA GLU A 127 8.50 19.02 -1.34
C GLU A 127 7.85 20.42 -1.24
N PRO A 128 7.99 21.25 -2.28
CA PRO A 128 7.44 22.59 -2.24
C PRO A 128 5.92 22.58 -2.22
N GLN A 129 5.34 23.49 -1.45
CA GLN A 129 3.90 23.67 -1.32
C GLN A 129 3.46 24.92 -2.06
N LYS A 130 2.28 24.87 -2.70
CA LYS A 130 1.65 26.05 -3.31
C LYS A 130 1.09 26.97 -2.21
N PRO A 131 1.08 28.32 -2.45
CA PRO A 131 1.55 29.01 -3.65
C PRO A 131 3.09 29.08 -3.72
N TYR A 132 3.63 28.90 -4.92
CA TYR A 132 5.08 29.01 -5.12
C TYR A 132 5.50 30.48 -5.17
N PRO A 133 6.72 30.84 -4.68
CA PRO A 133 7.22 32.22 -4.71
C PRO A 133 7.82 32.64 -6.06
N TYR A 134 7.57 31.87 -7.11
CA TYR A 134 8.05 32.05 -8.47
C TYR A 134 6.91 31.82 -9.48
N TYR A 135 7.12 32.19 -10.73
CA TYR A 135 6.17 31.96 -11.80
C TYR A 135 6.14 30.49 -12.21
N SER A 136 4.95 29.92 -12.39
CA SER A 136 4.75 28.56 -12.83
C SER A 136 3.56 28.48 -13.78
N GLU A 137 3.74 27.86 -14.94
CA GLU A 137 2.67 27.65 -15.92
C GLU A 137 2.73 26.25 -16.53
N GLU A 138 1.54 25.77 -16.94
CA GLU A 138 1.43 24.57 -17.74
C GLU A 138 1.70 24.91 -19.20
N VAL A 139 2.57 24.15 -19.83
CA VAL A 139 2.96 24.31 -21.22
C VAL A 139 2.67 23.06 -22.04
N LYS A 140 2.43 23.25 -23.32
CA LYS A 140 2.34 22.15 -24.30
C LYS A 140 3.25 22.46 -25.46
N PHE A 141 3.93 21.46 -25.97
CA PHE A 141 4.79 21.57 -27.15
C PHE A 141 4.75 20.28 -27.96
N THR A 142 5.00 20.41 -29.26
CA THR A 142 4.97 19.27 -30.17
C THR A 142 6.39 18.87 -30.54
N ASN A 143 6.71 17.61 -30.45
CA ASN A 143 7.99 17.06 -30.86
C ASN A 143 8.06 16.92 -32.40
N PRO A 144 9.24 16.68 -33.00
CA PRO A 144 9.38 16.50 -34.44
C PRO A 144 8.54 15.36 -35.04
N ASN A 145 8.12 14.40 -34.24
CA ASN A 145 7.29 13.28 -34.67
C ASN A 145 5.77 13.59 -34.65
N GLY A 146 5.37 14.80 -34.21
CA GLY A 146 3.99 15.23 -34.13
C GLY A 146 3.30 14.94 -32.80
N ASP A 147 3.99 14.34 -31.82
CA ASP A 147 3.41 14.07 -30.50
C ASP A 147 3.36 15.36 -29.67
N THR A 148 2.23 15.63 -29.05
CA THR A 148 2.09 16.75 -28.11
C THR A 148 2.43 16.31 -26.70
N LEU A 149 3.42 16.95 -26.12
CA LEU A 149 3.89 16.73 -24.75
C LEU A 149 3.37 17.85 -23.84
N ALA A 150 2.95 17.48 -22.64
CA ALA A 150 2.55 18.42 -21.59
C ALA A 150 3.69 18.60 -20.58
N GLY A 151 3.85 19.81 -20.08
CA GLY A 151 4.92 20.12 -19.12
C GLY A 151 4.55 21.26 -18.20
N THR A 152 5.41 21.52 -17.23
CA THR A 152 5.37 22.68 -16.35
C THR A 152 6.66 23.48 -16.52
N LEU A 153 6.54 24.73 -16.91
CA LEU A 153 7.62 25.70 -16.92
C LEU A 153 7.60 26.53 -15.63
N THR A 154 8.71 26.55 -14.93
CA THR A 154 8.89 27.44 -13.78
C THR A 154 9.98 28.47 -14.09
N LEU A 155 9.73 29.73 -13.75
CA LEU A 155 10.68 30.84 -13.96
C LEU A 155 10.78 31.66 -12.67
N PRO A 156 11.96 32.27 -12.37
CA PRO A 156 12.11 33.12 -11.19
C PRO A 156 11.09 34.26 -11.14
N LYS A 157 10.74 34.83 -12.31
CA LYS A 157 9.69 35.82 -12.52
C LYS A 157 9.02 35.57 -13.85
N LYS A 158 7.81 36.12 -14.03
CA LYS A 158 7.06 35.97 -15.29
C LYS A 158 7.79 36.58 -16.49
N GLU A 159 8.48 37.67 -16.26
CA GLU A 159 9.21 38.40 -17.29
C GLU A 159 10.71 38.46 -16.98
N GLY A 160 11.53 38.43 -18.01
CA GLY A 160 12.98 38.45 -17.87
C GLY A 160 13.69 37.47 -18.80
N LYS A 161 15.00 37.42 -18.70
CA LYS A 161 15.87 36.45 -19.38
C LYS A 161 16.54 35.61 -18.30
N PHE A 162 16.32 34.32 -18.32
CA PHE A 162 16.87 33.39 -17.35
C PHE A 162 17.54 32.22 -18.07
N PRO A 163 18.63 31.68 -17.53
CA PRO A 163 19.05 30.34 -17.96
C PRO A 163 17.95 29.34 -17.67
N VAL A 164 17.74 28.36 -18.55
CA VAL A 164 16.68 27.34 -18.39
C VAL A 164 17.31 25.96 -18.47
N VAL A 165 16.93 25.11 -17.56
CA VAL A 165 17.21 23.67 -17.53
C VAL A 165 16.00 22.91 -18.00
N VAL A 166 16.19 21.95 -18.89
CA VAL A 166 15.18 20.95 -19.26
C VAL A 166 15.50 19.67 -18.49
N MET A 167 14.55 19.18 -17.70
CA MET A 167 14.73 17.94 -16.98
C MET A 167 14.23 16.77 -17.82
N ILE A 168 15.07 15.76 -17.98
CA ILE A 168 14.80 14.58 -18.78
C ILE A 168 14.67 13.40 -17.83
N THR A 169 13.55 12.69 -17.91
CA THR A 169 13.22 11.53 -17.11
C THR A 169 14.07 10.31 -17.44
N GLY A 170 14.06 9.30 -16.56
CA GLY A 170 14.71 8.02 -16.81
C GLY A 170 13.99 7.20 -17.88
N SER A 171 14.38 5.94 -18.04
CA SER A 171 13.74 5.02 -18.99
C SER A 171 12.36 4.57 -18.52
N GLY A 172 11.43 4.44 -19.47
CA GLY A 172 10.03 4.02 -19.22
C GLY A 172 9.08 5.22 -19.12
N PRO A 173 7.77 4.99 -19.05
CA PRO A 173 6.77 6.05 -18.97
C PRO A 173 6.83 6.74 -17.60
N GLN A 174 7.35 7.95 -17.57
CA GLN A 174 7.49 8.75 -16.35
C GLN A 174 6.65 10.03 -16.44
N ASN A 175 6.20 10.52 -15.30
CA ASN A 175 5.61 11.85 -15.24
C ASN A 175 6.71 12.92 -15.06
N ARG A 176 6.36 14.17 -15.28
CA ARG A 176 7.25 15.36 -15.20
C ARG A 176 7.94 15.54 -13.85
N ASP A 177 7.45 14.89 -12.80
CA ASP A 177 8.00 14.98 -11.45
C ASP A 177 8.97 13.82 -11.13
N GLU A 178 9.14 12.85 -12.07
CA GLU A 178 9.86 11.58 -11.84
C GLU A 178 9.33 10.89 -10.57
N GLU A 179 7.99 10.84 -10.46
CA GLU A 179 7.35 10.41 -9.22
C GLU A 179 7.59 8.93 -8.94
N LEU A 180 8.28 8.65 -7.86
CA LEU A 180 8.52 7.31 -7.37
C LEU A 180 8.03 7.19 -5.92
N MET A 181 7.06 6.32 -5.69
CA MET A 181 6.50 6.06 -4.35
C MET A 181 6.05 7.32 -3.60
N GLY A 182 5.44 8.24 -4.34
CA GLY A 182 4.96 9.53 -3.84
C GLY A 182 6.05 10.55 -3.56
N HIS A 183 7.32 10.29 -3.89
CA HIS A 183 8.38 11.28 -3.90
C HIS A 183 8.51 11.88 -5.30
N LYS A 184 8.69 13.21 -5.37
CA LYS A 184 8.73 14.00 -6.61
C LYS A 184 10.08 14.72 -6.75
N PRO A 185 11.16 13.98 -7.06
CA PRO A 185 12.50 14.54 -7.07
C PRO A 185 12.65 15.71 -8.04
N PHE A 186 12.04 15.64 -9.23
CA PHE A 186 12.14 16.73 -10.20
C PHE A 186 11.39 17.99 -9.75
N LEU A 187 10.28 17.85 -9.02
CA LEU A 187 9.60 18.99 -8.42
C LEU A 187 10.50 19.69 -7.37
N VAL A 188 11.19 18.92 -6.54
CA VAL A 188 12.10 19.43 -5.51
C VAL A 188 13.30 20.16 -6.14
N ILE A 189 13.92 19.55 -7.15
CA ILE A 189 15.06 20.14 -7.87
C ILE A 189 14.62 21.41 -8.60
N ALA A 190 13.47 21.38 -9.26
CA ALA A 190 12.94 22.54 -9.99
C ALA A 190 12.63 23.71 -9.04
N ASP A 191 12.04 23.45 -7.88
CA ASP A 191 11.81 24.49 -6.87
C ASP A 191 13.13 25.15 -6.42
N PHE A 192 14.13 24.32 -6.11
CA PHE A 192 15.45 24.82 -5.71
C PHE A 192 16.10 25.68 -6.80
N LEU A 193 16.14 25.18 -8.04
CA LEU A 193 16.75 25.89 -9.16
C LEU A 193 16.01 27.20 -9.45
N THR A 194 14.68 27.17 -9.47
CA THR A 194 13.89 28.37 -9.79
C THR A 194 14.01 29.44 -8.72
N ARG A 195 14.08 29.10 -7.45
CA ARG A 195 14.39 30.04 -6.36
C ARG A 195 15.79 30.65 -6.47
N ASN A 196 16.70 29.95 -7.14
CA ASN A 196 18.07 30.39 -7.35
C ASN A 196 18.31 31.03 -8.74
N GLY A 197 17.27 31.49 -9.42
CA GLY A 197 17.40 32.30 -10.64
C GLY A 197 17.43 31.49 -11.95
N ILE A 198 17.18 30.20 -11.93
CA ILE A 198 17.22 29.29 -13.09
C ILE A 198 15.81 28.81 -13.41
N GLY A 199 15.34 29.06 -14.63
CA GLY A 199 14.09 28.48 -15.11
C GLY A 199 14.21 26.96 -15.28
N VAL A 200 13.09 26.23 -15.11
CA VAL A 200 13.07 24.78 -15.28
C VAL A 200 11.85 24.35 -16.08
N LEU A 201 12.08 23.57 -17.12
CA LEU A 201 11.04 22.84 -17.84
C LEU A 201 11.06 21.37 -17.41
N ARG A 202 9.94 20.90 -16.90
CA ARG A 202 9.65 19.48 -16.63
C ARG A 202 8.49 19.06 -17.51
N TYR A 203 8.53 17.89 -18.11
CA TYR A 203 7.47 17.42 -19.01
C TYR A 203 7.20 15.94 -18.81
N ASP A 204 5.96 15.53 -19.13
CA ASP A 204 5.56 14.13 -19.09
C ASP A 204 6.08 13.41 -20.33
N ASP A 205 6.49 12.16 -20.17
CA ASP A 205 6.84 11.31 -21.29
C ASP A 205 5.62 11.07 -22.17
N ARG A 206 5.88 10.63 -23.39
CA ARG A 206 4.84 10.17 -24.27
C ARG A 206 4.21 8.88 -23.69
N GLY A 207 2.91 8.91 -23.41
CA GLY A 207 2.10 7.77 -22.97
C GLY A 207 1.60 6.90 -24.12
#